data_eae23b33844c344fa35ba2039f6a9cec
#
_entry.id   eae23b33844c344fa35ba2039f6a9cec
#
_cell.length_a   1.000
_cell.length_b   1.000
_cell.length_c   1.000
_cell.angle_alpha   90.00
_cell.angle_beta   90.00
_cell.angle_gamma   90.00
#
_symmetry.space_group_name_H-M   'P 1'
#
loop_
_entity.id
_entity.type
_entity.pdbx_description
1 polymer ?
#
loop_
_entity_poly.entity_id
_entity_poly.type
_entity_poly.pdbx_seq_one_letter_code
_entity_poly.pdbx_strand_id
1 'polypeptide(L)'
;MIISSTAFKAQEIAGFAQKISGEDIVYFSPFRNFAKQALLTRCDGASPIAFTAQEPLIKVGIAQFRFLIGFSSGTSAADRFFDVYLNDSLLFTFKTEKRWSERQNFQLASNYAPQGHYRFTMLEKDINKDLFGYFELELPFKKGQDTRFKIVGRAAQSRDWLMLFAYQDAFKTALSASNLILRAEQLRPLNFECLIPQGADSIQLSSPFFSYQRRLRPGYHALSIAAYPKTFTGKDSVLVELFSLGSKISSLQLPVDVLPIKDLSFHIIHHSHNDIGYSHLQTEVAKIQTENIRSALRWIAKGGVGAVQPIWHVESLWAVENFLAEASAEEQQQFVAAVKSGHLVLSANYANVLTGLMRPEEFSWLTAYAQQLEQQF
;
A
#
# COMPACT_ATOMS: atom_id res chain seq x y z
N MET A 1 -22.31 -43.83 21.16
CA MET A 1 -22.47 -42.48 21.76
C MET A 1 -21.80 -41.48 20.81
N ILE A 2 -22.59 -40.87 19.95
CA ILE A 2 -22.07 -39.89 18.95
C ILE A 2 -22.00 -38.58 19.70
N ILE A 3 -20.77 -38.14 20.00
CA ILE A 3 -20.52 -36.80 20.53
C ILE A 3 -20.59 -35.83 19.34
N SER A 4 -21.71 -35.15 19.21
CA SER A 4 -21.89 -34.00 18.33
C SER A 4 -20.85 -32.94 18.69
N SER A 5 -19.86 -32.76 17.86
CA SER A 5 -18.97 -31.61 17.95
C SER A 5 -19.77 -30.36 17.55
N THR A 6 -20.30 -29.65 18.52
CA THR A 6 -20.74 -28.28 18.34
C THR A 6 -19.50 -27.47 17.98
N ALA A 7 -19.31 -27.22 16.70
CA ALA A 7 -18.33 -26.24 16.21
C ALA A 7 -18.58 -24.92 16.94
N PHE A 8 -17.65 -24.53 17.78
CA PHE A 8 -17.62 -23.19 18.35
C PHE A 8 -17.49 -22.22 17.15
N LYS A 9 -18.60 -21.68 16.66
CA LYS A 9 -18.54 -20.56 15.73
C LYS A 9 -17.89 -19.42 16.50
N ALA A 10 -16.69 -19.02 16.07
CA ALA A 10 -16.12 -17.77 16.52
C ALA A 10 -17.21 -16.71 16.35
N GLN A 11 -17.46 -15.94 17.41
CA GLN A 11 -18.56 -14.98 17.44
C GLN A 11 -18.26 -13.87 16.42
N GLU A 12 -18.96 -13.89 15.29
CA GLU A 12 -18.84 -12.89 14.26
C GLU A 12 -19.38 -11.56 14.81
N ILE A 13 -18.56 -10.52 14.77
CA ILE A 13 -18.97 -9.15 15.08
C ILE A 13 -19.65 -8.59 13.84
N ALA A 14 -20.76 -7.88 14.00
CA ALA A 14 -21.49 -7.26 12.91
C ALA A 14 -20.60 -6.28 12.15
N GLY A 15 -20.53 -6.42 10.85
CA GLY A 15 -19.75 -5.61 9.93
C GLY A 15 -20.59 -5.00 8.82
N PHE A 16 -19.93 -4.51 7.79
CA PHE A 16 -20.56 -3.99 6.57
C PHE A 16 -21.41 -5.10 5.91
N ALA A 17 -22.68 -4.81 5.64
CA ALA A 17 -23.57 -5.72 4.93
C ALA A 17 -23.83 -5.26 3.49
N GLN A 18 -24.34 -4.03 3.31
CA GLN A 18 -24.76 -3.55 2.01
C GLN A 18 -24.62 -2.02 1.89
N LYS A 19 -24.20 -1.56 0.72
CA LYS A 19 -24.24 -0.15 0.31
C LYS A 19 -25.68 0.32 0.15
N ILE A 20 -25.97 1.51 0.65
CA ILE A 20 -27.20 2.26 0.35
C ILE A 20 -26.89 3.38 -0.64
N SER A 21 -25.86 4.20 -0.35
CA SER A 21 -25.42 5.31 -1.22
C SER A 21 -23.95 5.62 -1.03
N GLY A 22 -23.37 6.37 -1.95
CA GLY A 22 -21.99 6.84 -1.91
C GLY A 22 -21.18 6.43 -3.12
N GLU A 23 -19.96 6.95 -3.22
CA GLU A 23 -19.01 6.66 -4.29
C GLU A 23 -18.32 5.31 -4.05
N ASP A 24 -18.35 4.40 -5.04
CA ASP A 24 -17.59 3.16 -5.00
C ASP A 24 -16.18 3.41 -5.50
N ILE A 25 -15.21 2.84 -4.81
CA ILE A 25 -13.82 2.88 -5.21
C ILE A 25 -13.18 1.49 -5.06
N VAL A 26 -12.24 1.18 -5.95
CA VAL A 26 -11.34 0.05 -5.79
C VAL A 26 -10.02 0.57 -5.27
N TYR A 27 -9.63 0.13 -4.09
CA TYR A 27 -8.39 0.52 -3.45
C TYR A 27 -7.53 -0.69 -3.11
N PHE A 28 -6.31 -0.73 -3.64
CA PHE A 28 -5.48 -1.93 -3.64
C PHE A 28 -4.63 -2.11 -2.39
N SER A 29 -4.51 -1.11 -1.57
CA SER A 29 -3.72 -1.14 -0.34
C SER A 29 -4.62 -1.07 0.89
N PRO A 30 -4.20 -1.67 2.00
CA PRO A 30 -3.23 -2.75 2.14
C PRO A 30 -3.88 -4.13 2.04
N PHE A 31 -5.21 -4.23 2.02
CA PHE A 31 -5.98 -5.48 2.19
C PHE A 31 -6.53 -6.04 0.88
N ARG A 32 -5.80 -5.91 -0.21
CA ARG A 32 -6.24 -6.26 -1.58
C ARG A 32 -6.85 -7.66 -1.74
N ASN A 33 -6.44 -8.62 -0.93
CA ASN A 33 -6.94 -10.00 -0.99
C ASN A 33 -8.24 -10.21 -0.20
N PHE A 34 -8.61 -9.29 0.68
CA PHE A 34 -9.78 -9.43 1.57
C PHE A 34 -10.78 -8.30 1.40
N ALA A 35 -10.31 -7.09 1.15
CA ALA A 35 -11.13 -5.90 1.10
C ALA A 35 -10.49 -4.87 0.16
N LYS A 36 -10.90 -4.88 -1.09
CA LYS A 36 -10.45 -3.92 -2.11
C LYS A 36 -11.54 -2.97 -2.59
N GLN A 37 -12.80 -3.30 -2.34
CA GLN A 37 -13.92 -2.43 -2.64
C GLN A 37 -14.27 -1.61 -1.41
N ALA A 38 -14.41 -0.32 -1.58
CA ALA A 38 -14.74 0.58 -0.51
C ALA A 38 -15.74 1.66 -0.97
N LEU A 39 -16.44 2.23 0.00
CA LEU A 39 -17.19 3.47 -0.16
C LEU A 39 -16.29 4.62 0.25
N LEU A 40 -16.21 5.64 -0.59
CA LEU A 40 -15.38 6.82 -0.36
C LEU A 40 -16.24 8.01 0.06
N THR A 41 -15.87 8.66 1.16
CA THR A 41 -16.37 9.99 1.52
C THR A 41 -15.21 10.97 1.71
N ARG A 42 -15.47 12.25 1.52
CA ARG A 42 -14.48 13.33 1.69
C ARG A 42 -14.89 14.28 2.79
N CYS A 43 -13.91 14.93 3.40
CA CYS A 43 -14.14 15.91 4.46
C CYS A 43 -14.97 17.10 4.01
N ASP A 44 -15.00 17.44 2.72
CA ASP A 44 -15.79 18.53 2.17
C ASP A 44 -17.32 18.32 2.26
N GLY A 45 -17.75 17.10 2.61
CA GLY A 45 -19.15 16.74 2.76
C GLY A 45 -19.92 16.55 1.46
N ALA A 46 -19.26 16.68 0.30
CA ALA A 46 -19.91 16.57 -1.00
C ALA A 46 -20.38 15.14 -1.34
N SER A 47 -19.76 14.13 -0.76
CA SER A 47 -20.01 12.70 -1.08
C SER A 47 -20.26 11.90 0.21
N PRO A 48 -21.40 12.07 0.88
CA PRO A 48 -21.73 11.24 2.05
C PRO A 48 -21.93 9.78 1.64
N ILE A 49 -21.52 8.86 2.51
CA ILE A 49 -21.75 7.43 2.33
C ILE A 49 -22.82 6.94 3.30
N ALA A 50 -23.68 6.02 2.83
CA ALA A 50 -24.64 5.31 3.67
C ALA A 50 -24.61 3.81 3.36
N PHE A 51 -24.74 3.00 4.40
CA PHE A 51 -24.66 1.56 4.34
C PHE A 51 -25.45 0.89 5.47
N THR A 52 -25.76 -0.39 5.32
CA THR A 52 -26.28 -1.20 6.42
C THR A 52 -25.15 -2.07 6.99
N ALA A 53 -25.21 -2.29 8.30
CA ALA A 53 -24.42 -3.32 8.96
C ALA A 53 -25.21 -4.63 9.03
N GLN A 54 -24.51 -5.75 9.26
CA GLN A 54 -25.13 -7.00 9.62
C GLN A 54 -25.89 -6.86 10.95
N GLU A 55 -26.89 -7.70 11.17
CA GLU A 55 -27.58 -7.72 12.46
C GLU A 55 -26.58 -8.09 13.57
N PRO A 56 -26.41 -7.23 14.59
CA PRO A 56 -25.41 -7.46 15.62
C PRO A 56 -25.90 -8.51 16.63
N LEU A 57 -24.95 -9.20 17.19
CA LEU A 57 -25.21 -9.95 18.42
C LEU A 57 -25.34 -8.98 19.59
N ILE A 58 -26.49 -9.01 20.27
CA ILE A 58 -26.77 -8.14 21.41
C ILE A 58 -26.47 -8.90 22.70
N LYS A 59 -25.55 -8.38 23.51
CA LYS A 59 -25.28 -8.85 24.87
C LYS A 59 -25.65 -7.77 25.87
N VAL A 60 -26.56 -8.12 26.79
CA VAL A 60 -26.98 -7.19 27.85
C VAL A 60 -27.42 -5.82 27.31
N GLY A 61 -28.12 -5.82 26.15
CA GLY A 61 -28.58 -4.60 25.50
C GLY A 61 -27.51 -3.78 24.76
N ILE A 62 -26.29 -4.29 24.65
CA ILE A 62 -25.19 -3.68 23.93
C ILE A 62 -24.89 -4.47 22.64
N ALA A 63 -24.84 -3.77 21.53
CA ALA A 63 -24.39 -4.32 20.24
C ALA A 63 -22.95 -3.93 19.96
N GLN A 64 -22.23 -4.83 19.30
CA GLN A 64 -20.87 -4.61 18.83
C GLN A 64 -20.82 -4.63 17.29
N PHE A 65 -20.23 -3.59 16.72
CA PHE A 65 -19.99 -3.49 15.29
C PHE A 65 -18.49 -3.33 15.04
N ARG A 66 -18.00 -3.89 13.95
CA ARG A 66 -16.61 -3.71 13.51
C ARG A 66 -16.56 -3.44 12.02
N PHE A 67 -16.00 -2.31 11.66
CA PHE A 67 -15.79 -1.91 10.28
C PHE A 67 -14.30 -1.81 9.98
N LEU A 68 -13.92 -2.16 8.77
CA LEU A 68 -12.59 -1.87 8.25
C LEU A 68 -12.64 -0.52 7.55
N ILE A 69 -11.89 0.44 8.05
CA ILE A 69 -11.81 1.79 7.48
C ILE A 69 -10.38 2.16 7.12
N GLY A 70 -10.24 3.08 6.17
CA GLY A 70 -9.01 3.81 5.91
C GLY A 70 -9.28 5.30 5.88
N PHE A 71 -8.30 6.11 6.23
CA PHE A 71 -8.39 7.56 6.09
C PHE A 71 -7.05 8.18 5.77
N SER A 72 -7.11 9.29 5.00
CA SER A 72 -5.91 10.04 4.69
C SER A 72 -5.32 10.65 5.95
N SER A 73 -4.03 10.50 6.10
CA SER A 73 -3.26 11.19 7.15
C SER A 73 -2.79 12.56 6.70
N GLY A 74 -3.15 12.95 5.53
CA GLY A 74 -2.92 14.12 4.70
C GLY A 74 -1.97 15.21 5.17
N THR A 75 -1.57 16.04 4.25
CA THR A 75 -0.68 17.19 4.49
C THR A 75 -1.44 18.45 4.87
N SER A 76 -2.76 18.44 4.71
CA SER A 76 -3.62 19.59 5.04
C SER A 76 -3.58 19.94 6.53
N ALA A 77 -3.44 21.20 6.84
CA ALA A 77 -3.52 21.72 8.20
C ALA A 77 -4.97 21.84 8.70
N ALA A 78 -5.96 21.64 7.83
CA ALA A 78 -7.36 21.78 8.16
C ALA A 78 -7.86 20.67 9.10
N ASP A 79 -8.79 21.01 9.97
CA ASP A 79 -9.49 20.03 10.78
C ASP A 79 -10.29 19.08 9.89
N ARG A 80 -10.18 17.80 10.18
CA ARG A 80 -10.78 16.71 9.42
C ARG A 80 -11.78 15.99 10.31
N PHE A 81 -13.05 16.23 10.06
CA PHE A 81 -14.13 15.67 10.86
C PHE A 81 -15.06 14.85 9.97
N PHE A 82 -15.52 13.74 10.51
CA PHE A 82 -16.52 12.87 9.91
C PHE A 82 -17.63 12.61 10.94
N ASP A 83 -18.83 13.02 10.62
CA ASP A 83 -20.01 12.74 11.44
C ASP A 83 -20.52 11.34 11.12
N VAL A 84 -20.71 10.55 12.15
CA VAL A 84 -21.24 9.18 12.08
C VAL A 84 -22.65 9.15 12.64
N TYR A 85 -23.58 8.72 11.81
CA TYR A 85 -25.00 8.61 12.16
C TYR A 85 -25.43 7.13 12.18
N LEU A 86 -26.40 6.84 13.03
CA LEU A 86 -27.17 5.59 13.02
C LEU A 86 -28.67 5.96 12.94
N ASN A 87 -29.37 5.48 11.90
CA ASN A 87 -30.79 5.77 11.67
C ASN A 87 -31.10 7.26 11.74
N ASP A 88 -30.32 8.08 11.01
CA ASP A 88 -30.39 9.54 10.94
C ASP A 88 -30.10 10.30 12.26
N SER A 89 -29.78 9.59 13.35
CA SER A 89 -29.34 10.20 14.60
C SER A 89 -27.82 10.28 14.67
N LEU A 90 -27.28 11.47 14.96
CA LEU A 90 -25.83 11.66 15.13
C LEU A 90 -25.36 10.87 16.35
N LEU A 91 -24.44 9.93 16.12
CA LEU A 91 -23.79 9.20 17.21
C LEU A 91 -22.62 9.98 17.78
N PHE A 92 -21.70 10.37 16.93
CA PHE A 92 -20.48 11.11 17.30
C PHE A 92 -19.82 11.70 16.07
N THR A 93 -18.82 12.56 16.31
CA THR A 93 -17.93 13.10 15.29
C THR A 93 -16.54 12.48 15.44
N PHE A 94 -16.07 11.83 14.40
CA PHE A 94 -14.73 11.26 14.33
C PHE A 94 -13.77 12.31 13.76
N LYS A 95 -12.76 12.70 14.53
CA LYS A 95 -11.70 13.62 14.10
C LYS A 95 -10.48 12.83 13.69
N THR A 96 -9.88 13.12 12.53
CA THR A 96 -8.59 12.60 12.12
C THR A 96 -7.51 13.68 12.26
N GLU A 97 -6.26 13.28 12.58
CA GLU A 97 -5.17 14.21 12.80
C GLU A 97 -3.91 13.76 12.05
N LYS A 98 -3.21 14.68 11.41
CA LYS A 98 -1.95 14.43 10.69
C LYS A 98 -0.90 13.72 11.55
N ARG A 99 -0.75 14.13 12.81
CA ARG A 99 0.23 13.55 13.73
C ARG A 99 0.07 12.05 13.98
N TRP A 100 -1.09 11.47 13.66
CA TRP A 100 -1.30 10.04 13.81
C TRP A 100 -0.46 9.23 12.81
N SER A 101 -0.15 9.81 11.64
CA SER A 101 0.73 9.17 10.65
C SER A 101 2.16 8.98 11.15
N GLU A 102 2.59 9.73 12.15
CA GLU A 102 3.93 9.66 12.73
C GLU A 102 4.07 8.52 13.76
N ARG A 103 2.96 7.98 14.26
CA ARG A 103 2.94 6.89 15.23
C ARG A 103 3.09 5.53 14.53
N GLN A 104 3.85 4.63 15.11
CA GLN A 104 4.01 3.27 14.58
C GLN A 104 2.81 2.36 14.91
N ASN A 105 2.32 2.45 16.14
CA ASN A 105 1.14 1.73 16.61
C ASN A 105 0.28 2.69 17.39
N PHE A 106 -1.01 2.79 17.05
CA PHE A 106 -1.90 3.57 17.90
C PHE A 106 -3.32 3.00 17.95
N GLN A 107 -3.96 3.29 19.05
CA GLN A 107 -5.35 3.03 19.29
C GLN A 107 -5.98 4.34 19.78
N LEU A 108 -7.12 4.69 19.22
CA LEU A 108 -7.94 5.80 19.66
C LEU A 108 -9.26 5.24 20.18
N ALA A 109 -9.68 5.70 21.33
CA ALA A 109 -10.98 5.39 21.90
C ALA A 109 -11.65 6.66 22.42
N SER A 110 -12.95 6.72 22.36
CA SER A 110 -13.73 7.83 22.89
C SER A 110 -15.05 7.31 23.48
N ASN A 111 -15.48 7.94 24.57
CA ASN A 111 -16.79 7.70 25.17
C ASN A 111 -17.73 8.80 24.70
N TYR A 112 -18.91 8.42 24.24
CA TYR A 112 -19.98 9.33 23.89
C TYR A 112 -21.27 8.89 24.62
N ALA A 113 -21.40 9.35 25.84
CA ALA A 113 -22.55 9.04 26.65
C ALA A 113 -23.77 9.86 26.22
N PRO A 114 -25.00 9.30 26.24
CA PRO A 114 -25.31 7.95 26.73
C PRO A 114 -25.22 6.86 25.65
N GLN A 115 -24.65 7.13 24.48
CA GLN A 115 -24.80 6.32 23.29
C GLN A 115 -23.78 5.18 23.16
N GLY A 116 -22.75 5.13 24.02
CA GLY A 116 -21.73 4.09 23.97
C GLY A 116 -20.31 4.61 23.72
N HIS A 117 -19.48 3.80 23.05
CA HIS A 117 -18.10 4.19 22.75
C HIS A 117 -17.63 3.63 21.42
N TYR A 118 -16.61 4.25 20.86
CA TYR A 118 -15.89 3.74 19.71
C TYR A 118 -14.42 3.55 20.02
N ARG A 119 -13.80 2.66 19.24
CA ARG A 119 -12.36 2.43 19.22
C ARG A 119 -11.88 2.30 17.77
N PHE A 120 -10.79 3.00 17.45
CA PHE A 120 -10.04 2.75 16.22
C PHE A 120 -8.71 2.11 16.57
N THR A 121 -8.43 0.94 15.98
CA THR A 121 -7.16 0.21 16.11
C THR A 121 -6.48 0.16 14.76
N MET A 122 -5.33 0.83 14.64
CA MET A 122 -4.54 0.79 13.42
C MET A 122 -3.99 -0.60 13.18
N LEU A 123 -4.19 -1.12 11.96
CA LEU A 123 -3.63 -2.39 11.49
C LEU A 123 -2.43 -2.15 10.58
N GLU A 124 -2.56 -1.21 9.66
CA GLU A 124 -1.57 -0.98 8.60
C GLU A 124 -1.47 0.52 8.28
N LYS A 125 -0.31 0.89 7.77
CA LYS A 125 -0.01 2.20 7.22
C LYS A 125 0.56 1.99 5.84
N ASP A 126 0.01 2.63 4.82
CA ASP A 126 0.51 2.49 3.47
C ASP A 126 1.74 3.38 3.18
N ILE A 127 2.22 3.32 1.94
CA ILE A 127 3.37 4.10 1.47
C ILE A 127 3.13 5.62 1.55
N ASN A 128 1.87 6.06 1.44
CA ASN A 128 1.49 7.47 1.56
C ASN A 128 1.31 7.90 3.02
N LYS A 129 1.54 6.99 3.96
CA LYS A 129 1.31 7.14 5.40
C LYS A 129 -0.18 7.25 5.76
N ASP A 130 -1.07 6.84 4.86
CA ASP A 130 -2.49 6.74 5.14
C ASP A 130 -2.75 5.57 6.06
N LEU A 131 -3.76 5.70 6.93
CA LEU A 131 -3.99 4.80 8.04
C LEU A 131 -5.19 3.89 7.76
N PHE A 132 -5.02 2.60 8.03
CA PHE A 132 -6.05 1.59 7.86
C PHE A 132 -6.21 0.78 9.14
N GLY A 133 -7.44 0.48 9.51
CA GLY A 133 -7.67 -0.27 10.74
C GLY A 133 -9.12 -0.60 11.03
N TYR A 134 -9.32 -1.25 12.16
CA TYR A 134 -10.64 -1.56 12.67
C TYR A 134 -11.24 -0.38 13.40
N PHE A 135 -12.46 -0.07 13.00
CA PHE A 135 -13.32 0.87 13.68
C PHE A 135 -14.44 0.09 14.37
N GLU A 136 -14.36 0.03 15.68
CA GLU A 136 -15.25 -0.76 16.52
C GLU A 136 -16.21 0.18 17.26
N LEU A 137 -17.48 -0.20 17.28
CA LEU A 137 -18.54 0.53 17.99
C LEU A 137 -19.21 -0.40 18.98
N GLU A 138 -19.41 0.07 20.20
CA GLU A 138 -20.24 -0.55 21.21
C GLU A 138 -21.31 0.45 21.63
N LEU A 139 -22.57 0.09 21.40
CA LEU A 139 -23.69 1.01 21.67
C LEU A 139 -24.92 0.26 22.16
N PRO A 140 -25.80 0.93 22.98
CA PRO A 140 -27.10 0.40 23.32
C PRO A 140 -27.92 0.12 22.06
N PHE A 141 -28.45 -1.09 21.96
CA PHE A 141 -29.14 -1.54 20.75
C PHE A 141 -30.27 -2.49 21.07
N LYS A 142 -31.39 -2.36 20.38
CA LYS A 142 -32.55 -3.25 20.55
C LYS A 142 -32.63 -4.24 19.39
N LYS A 143 -33.02 -5.48 19.68
CA LYS A 143 -33.25 -6.48 18.65
C LYS A 143 -34.27 -6.00 17.63
N GLY A 144 -33.95 -6.14 16.34
CA GLY A 144 -34.79 -5.68 15.23
C GLY A 144 -34.71 -4.17 14.94
N GLN A 145 -33.83 -3.45 15.62
CA GLN A 145 -33.54 -2.06 15.29
C GLN A 145 -32.78 -2.02 13.94
N ASP A 146 -33.09 -1.01 13.11
CA ASP A 146 -32.38 -0.78 11.85
C ASP A 146 -30.89 -0.51 12.10
N THR A 147 -30.05 -1.04 11.22
CA THR A 147 -28.58 -0.95 11.27
C THR A 147 -28.02 -0.02 10.20
N ARG A 148 -28.77 1.00 9.79
CA ARG A 148 -28.37 1.96 8.76
C ARG A 148 -27.43 3.01 9.31
N PHE A 149 -26.19 2.97 8.83
CA PHE A 149 -25.16 3.96 9.15
C PHE A 149 -25.01 4.97 8.01
N LYS A 150 -24.59 6.19 8.36
CA LYS A 150 -24.21 7.25 7.42
C LYS A 150 -22.96 7.96 7.93
N ILE A 151 -22.02 8.28 7.04
CA ILE A 151 -20.82 9.04 7.37
C ILE A 151 -20.76 10.25 6.44
N VAL A 152 -20.55 11.43 7.02
CA VAL A 152 -20.51 12.73 6.32
C VAL A 152 -19.28 13.52 6.76
N GLY A 153 -18.51 14.02 5.81
CA GLY A 153 -17.41 14.96 6.11
C GLY A 153 -17.91 16.34 6.48
N ARG A 154 -17.15 17.10 7.31
CA ARG A 154 -17.53 18.42 7.84
C ARG A 154 -16.53 19.54 7.60
N ALA A 155 -15.51 19.36 6.81
CA ALA A 155 -14.48 20.38 6.58
C ALA A 155 -14.51 20.86 5.13
N ALA A 156 -15.30 21.87 4.82
CA ALA A 156 -15.61 22.34 3.46
C ALA A 156 -14.40 22.66 2.56
N GLN A 157 -13.22 22.87 3.14
CA GLN A 157 -11.99 23.15 2.39
C GLN A 157 -11.00 21.99 2.34
N SER A 158 -11.34 20.84 2.90
CA SER A 158 -10.47 19.67 2.92
C SER A 158 -11.02 18.55 2.04
N ARG A 159 -10.22 18.08 1.11
CA ARG A 159 -10.49 16.88 0.28
C ARG A 159 -9.96 15.61 0.90
N ASP A 160 -9.46 15.65 2.11
CA ASP A 160 -9.07 14.46 2.86
C ASP A 160 -10.25 13.48 2.90
N TRP A 161 -9.92 12.20 2.86
CA TRP A 161 -10.90 11.15 2.62
C TRP A 161 -10.97 10.14 3.77
N LEU A 162 -12.11 9.48 3.83
CA LEU A 162 -12.35 8.28 4.60
C LEU A 162 -12.96 7.23 3.67
N MET A 163 -12.45 6.01 3.74
CA MET A 163 -12.96 4.83 3.04
C MET A 163 -13.54 3.84 4.04
N LEU A 164 -14.71 3.29 3.70
CA LEU A 164 -15.30 2.16 4.38
C LEU A 164 -15.21 0.94 3.45
N PHE A 165 -14.47 -0.06 3.85
CA PHE A 165 -14.28 -1.27 3.03
C PHE A 165 -15.46 -2.23 3.15
N ALA A 166 -15.80 -2.87 2.02
CA ALA A 166 -16.72 -4.00 1.99
C ALA A 166 -16.03 -5.22 2.64
N TYR A 167 -16.16 -5.33 3.94
CA TYR A 167 -15.46 -6.28 4.78
C TYR A 167 -16.40 -6.90 5.82
N GLN A 168 -16.16 -8.17 6.12
CA GLN A 168 -16.82 -8.90 7.19
C GLN A 168 -15.77 -9.53 8.11
N ASP A 169 -16.00 -9.48 9.42
CA ASP A 169 -15.09 -10.05 10.42
C ASP A 169 -15.25 -11.58 10.48
N ALA A 170 -14.52 -12.26 9.62
CA ALA A 170 -14.49 -13.71 9.52
C ALA A 170 -13.07 -14.21 9.26
N PHE A 171 -12.78 -15.47 9.57
CA PHE A 171 -11.51 -16.07 9.18
C PHE A 171 -11.40 -16.13 7.66
N LYS A 172 -10.47 -15.37 7.13
CA LYS A 172 -10.15 -15.29 5.71
C LYS A 172 -8.66 -15.51 5.50
N THR A 173 -8.31 -16.16 4.41
CA THR A 173 -6.93 -16.48 4.08
C THR A 173 -6.68 -16.30 2.60
N ALA A 174 -5.45 -15.95 2.25
CA ALA A 174 -4.94 -15.99 0.90
C ALA A 174 -3.52 -16.58 0.90
N LEU A 175 -3.24 -17.43 -0.08
CA LEU A 175 -1.93 -18.04 -0.29
C LEU A 175 -1.43 -17.75 -1.69
N SER A 176 -0.12 -17.54 -1.81
CA SER A 176 0.57 -17.51 -3.09
C SER A 176 2.02 -17.97 -2.93
N ALA A 177 2.48 -18.88 -3.77
CA ALA A 177 3.89 -19.22 -3.83
C ALA A 177 4.67 -18.10 -4.53
N SER A 178 5.79 -17.70 -3.94
CA SER A 178 6.67 -16.72 -4.56
C SER A 178 7.44 -17.33 -5.72
N ASN A 179 7.65 -16.55 -6.79
CA ASN A 179 8.58 -16.92 -7.87
C ASN A 179 10.03 -16.52 -7.55
N LEU A 180 10.28 -16.01 -6.35
CA LEU A 180 11.60 -15.67 -5.82
C LEU A 180 12.13 -16.81 -4.96
N ILE A 181 13.45 -16.85 -4.76
CA ILE A 181 14.14 -17.80 -3.89
C ILE A 181 14.80 -17.02 -2.77
N LEU A 182 14.68 -17.50 -1.55
CA LEU A 182 15.53 -17.07 -0.45
C LEU A 182 16.91 -17.69 -0.64
N ARG A 183 17.88 -16.88 -1.05
CA ARG A 183 19.20 -17.35 -1.52
C ARG A 183 19.95 -18.18 -0.47
N ALA A 184 19.82 -17.81 0.80
CA ALA A 184 20.48 -18.49 1.90
C ALA A 184 19.88 -19.88 2.17
N GLU A 185 18.57 -20.03 2.01
CA GLU A 185 17.85 -21.24 2.40
C GLU A 185 17.54 -22.17 1.22
N GLN A 186 17.76 -21.70 -0.02
CA GLN A 186 17.39 -22.41 -1.25
C GLN A 186 15.91 -22.83 -1.29
N LEU A 187 15.08 -22.11 -0.53
CA LEU A 187 13.65 -22.34 -0.42
C LEU A 187 12.87 -21.20 -1.07
N ARG A 188 11.69 -21.53 -1.53
CA ARG A 188 10.74 -20.58 -2.10
C ARG A 188 9.76 -20.14 -1.02
N PRO A 189 9.59 -18.84 -0.80
CA PRO A 189 8.60 -18.33 0.13
C PRO A 189 7.18 -18.63 -0.30
N LEU A 190 6.36 -19.01 0.67
CA LEU A 190 4.91 -18.98 0.60
C LEU A 190 4.43 -17.71 1.30
N ASN A 191 3.79 -16.83 0.55
CA ASN A 191 3.14 -15.65 1.11
C ASN A 191 1.77 -16.05 1.61
N PHE A 192 1.56 -15.88 2.88
CA PHE A 192 0.31 -16.19 3.56
C PHE A 192 -0.26 -14.93 4.19
N GLU A 193 -1.46 -14.56 3.78
CA GLU A 193 -2.20 -13.48 4.40
C GLU A 193 -3.42 -14.06 5.10
N CYS A 194 -3.74 -13.57 6.28
CA CYS A 194 -4.92 -14.01 7.01
C CYS A 194 -5.55 -12.92 7.86
N LEU A 195 -6.85 -13.04 8.06
CA LEU A 195 -7.62 -12.34 9.06
C LEU A 195 -7.96 -13.32 10.17
N ILE A 196 -7.41 -13.07 11.36
CA ILE A 196 -7.65 -13.87 12.57
C ILE A 196 -8.84 -13.26 13.31
N PRO A 197 -9.96 -13.96 13.45
CA PRO A 197 -11.13 -13.45 14.17
C PRO A 197 -10.89 -13.39 15.67
N GLN A 198 -11.77 -12.68 16.37
CA GLN A 198 -11.77 -12.65 17.83
C GLN A 198 -11.93 -14.05 18.41
N GLY A 199 -11.18 -14.32 19.48
CA GLY A 199 -11.19 -15.62 20.17
C GLY A 199 -10.21 -16.65 19.62
N ALA A 200 -9.59 -16.42 18.46
CA ALA A 200 -8.49 -17.23 17.97
C ALA A 200 -7.13 -16.66 18.42
N ASP A 201 -6.15 -17.52 18.61
CA ASP A 201 -4.83 -17.16 19.15
C ASP A 201 -3.64 -17.74 18.37
N SER A 202 -3.87 -18.74 17.53
CA SER A 202 -2.79 -19.39 16.79
C SER A 202 -3.26 -20.07 15.51
N ILE A 203 -2.33 -20.20 14.56
CA ILE A 203 -2.52 -20.92 13.30
C ILE A 203 -1.45 -21.97 13.12
N GLN A 204 -1.82 -23.00 12.37
CA GLN A 204 -0.89 -23.98 11.81
C GLN A 204 -1.12 -24.12 10.31
N LEU A 205 -0.03 -24.14 9.54
CA LEU A 205 -0.03 -24.46 8.12
C LEU A 205 0.80 -25.72 7.91
N SER A 206 0.29 -26.65 7.13
CA SER A 206 1.02 -27.88 6.80
C SER A 206 0.78 -28.34 5.37
N SER A 207 1.80 -28.90 4.78
CA SER A 207 1.78 -29.63 3.51
C SER A 207 2.86 -30.71 3.55
N PRO A 208 2.99 -31.58 2.54
CA PRO A 208 4.10 -32.54 2.47
C PRO A 208 5.51 -31.89 2.49
N PHE A 209 5.62 -30.60 2.21
CA PHE A 209 6.90 -29.90 2.07
C PHE A 209 7.30 -29.11 3.30
N PHE A 210 6.34 -28.69 4.14
CA PHE A 210 6.62 -27.84 5.30
C PHE A 210 5.54 -27.99 6.39
N SER A 211 5.91 -27.61 7.60
CA SER A 211 5.00 -27.37 8.72
C SER A 211 5.37 -26.05 9.39
N TYR A 212 4.38 -25.22 9.63
CA TYR A 212 4.56 -23.91 10.24
C TYR A 212 3.47 -23.64 11.25
N GLN A 213 3.84 -23.21 12.47
CA GLN A 213 2.90 -22.84 13.52
C GLN A 213 3.28 -21.49 14.11
N ARG A 214 2.28 -20.65 14.39
CA ARG A 214 2.51 -19.34 14.99
C ARG A 214 1.34 -18.90 15.84
N ARG A 215 1.64 -18.27 16.98
CA ARG A 215 0.65 -17.49 17.74
C ARG A 215 0.43 -16.15 17.05
N LEU A 216 -0.83 -15.81 16.85
CA LEU A 216 -1.25 -14.55 16.21
C LEU A 216 -2.36 -13.93 17.04
N ARG A 217 -2.34 -12.60 17.14
CA ARG A 217 -3.45 -11.84 17.72
C ARG A 217 -4.59 -11.74 16.70
N PRO A 218 -5.83 -11.50 17.15
CA PRO A 218 -6.90 -11.15 16.23
C PRO A 218 -6.50 -9.94 15.34
N GLY A 219 -6.82 -10.03 14.06
CA GLY A 219 -6.50 -9.00 13.08
C GLY A 219 -5.86 -9.52 11.81
N TYR A 220 -5.39 -8.62 10.97
CA TYR A 220 -4.69 -8.92 9.72
C TYR A 220 -3.21 -9.27 9.95
N HIS A 221 -2.76 -10.30 9.25
CA HIS A 221 -1.36 -10.72 9.23
C HIS A 221 -0.93 -11.08 7.81
N ALA A 222 0.27 -10.62 7.46
CA ALA A 222 0.99 -11.02 6.26
C ALA A 222 2.29 -11.72 6.67
N LEU A 223 2.48 -12.96 6.25
CA LEU A 223 3.60 -13.80 6.60
C LEU A 223 4.30 -14.29 5.35
N SER A 224 5.61 -14.38 5.40
CA SER A 224 6.42 -15.05 4.38
C SER A 224 7.06 -16.27 5.03
N ILE A 225 6.73 -17.46 4.54
CA ILE A 225 7.11 -18.74 5.12
C ILE A 225 8.03 -19.45 4.14
N ALA A 226 9.22 -19.85 4.56
CA ALA A 226 10.10 -20.71 3.77
C ALA A 226 9.45 -22.09 3.62
N ALA A 227 8.93 -22.40 2.43
CA ALA A 227 8.03 -23.53 2.26
C ALA A 227 8.53 -24.56 1.25
N TYR A 228 8.76 -24.16 0.01
CA TYR A 228 8.99 -25.12 -1.06
C TYR A 228 10.45 -25.22 -1.47
N PRO A 229 10.97 -26.44 -1.74
CA PRO A 229 12.28 -26.60 -2.37
C PRO A 229 12.35 -25.84 -3.70
N LYS A 230 13.53 -25.33 -4.04
CA LYS A 230 13.80 -24.63 -5.31
C LYS A 230 13.31 -25.41 -6.53
N THR A 231 13.50 -26.71 -6.51
CA THR A 231 13.20 -27.60 -7.63
C THR A 231 11.74 -28.00 -7.76
N PHE A 232 10.92 -27.71 -6.72
CA PHE A 232 9.53 -28.08 -6.76
C PHE A 232 8.71 -27.13 -7.63
N THR A 233 7.96 -27.70 -8.56
CA THR A 233 6.94 -27.02 -9.37
C THR A 233 5.71 -27.89 -9.44
N GLY A 234 4.53 -27.30 -9.50
CA GLY A 234 3.28 -28.04 -9.58
C GLY A 234 2.25 -27.55 -8.58
N LYS A 235 1.22 -28.33 -8.41
CA LYS A 235 0.12 -28.04 -7.49
C LYS A 235 0.37 -28.66 -6.13
N ASP A 236 0.10 -27.92 -5.07
CA ASP A 236 0.07 -28.39 -3.70
C ASP A 236 -1.23 -27.99 -3.04
N SER A 237 -1.50 -28.57 -1.88
CA SER A 237 -2.67 -28.26 -1.08
C SER A 237 -2.25 -28.06 0.36
N VAL A 238 -2.34 -26.84 0.83
CA VAL A 238 -1.94 -26.44 2.18
C VAL A 238 -3.12 -26.53 3.12
N LEU A 239 -2.98 -27.30 4.17
CA LEU A 239 -3.93 -27.35 5.27
C LEU A 239 -3.64 -26.17 6.20
N VAL A 240 -4.64 -25.30 6.42
CA VAL A 240 -4.59 -24.18 7.36
C VAL A 240 -5.56 -24.45 8.49
N GLU A 241 -5.06 -24.51 9.70
CA GLU A 241 -5.84 -24.76 10.90
C GLU A 241 -5.75 -23.57 11.86
N LEU A 242 -6.90 -23.20 12.43
CA LEU A 242 -7.04 -22.12 13.38
C LEU A 242 -7.37 -22.67 14.76
N PHE A 243 -6.72 -22.14 15.78
CA PHE A 243 -6.85 -22.61 17.15
C PHE A 243 -7.29 -21.49 18.11
N SER A 244 -7.94 -21.89 19.16
CA SER A 244 -8.26 -21.07 20.34
C SER A 244 -7.93 -21.86 21.60
N LEU A 245 -7.05 -21.33 22.45
CA LEU A 245 -6.62 -22.00 23.69
C LEU A 245 -6.19 -23.45 23.47
N GLY A 246 -5.51 -23.72 22.35
CA GLY A 246 -5.05 -25.06 21.98
C GLY A 246 -6.09 -25.96 21.32
N SER A 247 -7.35 -25.57 21.27
CA SER A 247 -8.42 -26.32 20.59
C SER A 247 -8.59 -25.84 19.16
N LYS A 248 -8.65 -26.74 18.19
CA LYS A 248 -8.91 -26.44 16.80
C LYS A 248 -10.34 -25.94 16.60
N ILE A 249 -10.49 -24.74 16.04
CA ILE A 249 -11.79 -24.09 15.83
C ILE A 249 -12.18 -23.98 14.35
N SER A 250 -11.19 -24.05 13.43
CA SER A 250 -11.44 -24.03 11.98
C SER A 250 -10.34 -24.75 11.23
N SER A 251 -10.66 -25.26 10.04
CA SER A 251 -9.72 -25.93 9.15
C SER A 251 -10.12 -25.66 7.71
N LEU A 252 -9.15 -25.25 6.89
CA LEU A 252 -9.30 -24.95 5.46
C LEU A 252 -8.23 -25.67 4.68
N GLN A 253 -8.58 -26.22 3.52
CA GLN A 253 -7.62 -26.76 2.56
C GLN A 253 -7.52 -25.78 1.38
N LEU A 254 -6.33 -25.25 1.12
CA LEU A 254 -6.13 -24.21 0.13
C LEU A 254 -5.20 -24.70 -0.98
N PRO A 255 -5.63 -24.64 -2.25
CA PRO A 255 -4.75 -24.99 -3.36
C PRO A 255 -3.69 -23.91 -3.55
N VAL A 256 -2.48 -24.36 -3.87
CA VAL A 256 -1.34 -23.51 -4.23
C VAL A 256 -0.75 -23.98 -5.54
N ASP A 257 -0.56 -23.08 -6.47
CA ASP A 257 0.13 -23.34 -7.73
C ASP A 257 1.56 -22.79 -7.63
N VAL A 258 2.54 -23.69 -7.60
CA VAL A 258 3.96 -23.36 -7.48
C VAL A 258 4.56 -23.32 -8.88
N LEU A 259 4.56 -22.16 -9.50
CA LEU A 259 5.04 -21.94 -10.87
C LEU A 259 6.55 -22.06 -10.96
N PRO A 260 7.12 -22.39 -12.14
CA PRO A 260 8.56 -22.37 -12.36
C PRO A 260 9.18 -21.03 -11.99
N ILE A 261 10.40 -21.07 -11.45
CA ILE A 261 11.17 -19.86 -11.18
C ILE A 261 11.58 -19.26 -12.53
N LYS A 262 11.38 -17.97 -12.68
CA LYS A 262 11.86 -17.21 -13.83
C LYS A 262 13.23 -16.64 -13.50
N ASP A 263 14.19 -16.84 -14.39
CA ASP A 263 15.44 -16.09 -14.35
C ASP A 263 15.12 -14.64 -14.73
N LEU A 264 15.39 -13.73 -13.80
CA LEU A 264 15.16 -12.29 -13.99
C LEU A 264 16.49 -11.57 -13.95
N SER A 265 16.73 -10.74 -14.95
CA SER A 265 17.81 -9.76 -14.93
C SER A 265 17.24 -8.41 -14.50
N PHE A 266 17.83 -7.83 -13.47
CA PHE A 266 17.46 -6.48 -13.02
C PHE A 266 18.52 -5.50 -13.50
N HIS A 267 18.11 -4.55 -14.32
CA HIS A 267 18.93 -3.43 -14.74
C HIS A 267 18.55 -2.22 -13.90
N ILE A 268 19.46 -1.75 -13.04
CA ILE A 268 19.24 -0.56 -12.21
C ILE A 268 19.93 0.61 -12.92
N ILE A 269 19.10 1.57 -13.34
CA ILE A 269 19.56 2.78 -14.03
C ILE A 269 19.40 3.94 -13.05
N HIS A 270 20.53 4.51 -12.64
CA HIS A 270 20.52 5.70 -11.80
C HIS A 270 20.35 6.94 -12.68
N HIS A 271 19.41 7.78 -12.36
CA HIS A 271 19.21 9.03 -13.07
C HIS A 271 18.71 10.13 -12.12
N SER A 272 18.70 11.35 -12.62
CA SER A 272 18.08 12.50 -11.96
C SER A 272 16.96 13.00 -12.85
N HIS A 273 15.73 13.03 -12.30
CA HIS A 273 14.56 13.54 -13.01
C HIS A 273 14.67 15.05 -13.24
N ASN A 274 14.35 15.49 -14.48
CA ASN A 274 14.29 16.89 -14.86
C ASN A 274 12.87 17.44 -14.67
N ASP A 275 12.64 18.11 -13.56
CA ASP A 275 11.36 18.75 -13.25
C ASP A 275 11.53 20.26 -13.27
N ILE A 276 11.24 20.89 -14.43
CA ILE A 276 11.48 22.31 -14.66
C ILE A 276 10.19 23.09 -14.38
N GLY A 277 10.27 24.02 -13.43
CA GLY A 277 9.19 24.95 -13.13
C GLY A 277 8.10 24.45 -12.20
N TYR A 278 8.11 23.18 -11.78
CA TYR A 278 7.17 22.64 -10.81
C TYR A 278 7.69 22.76 -9.37
N SER A 279 8.88 22.24 -9.11
CA SER A 279 9.50 22.28 -7.77
C SER A 279 10.40 23.50 -7.57
N HIS A 280 11.09 23.94 -8.64
CA HIS A 280 12.06 25.05 -8.62
C HIS A 280 11.98 25.84 -9.92
N LEU A 281 12.54 27.07 -9.90
CA LEU A 281 12.69 27.88 -11.10
C LEU A 281 13.66 27.22 -12.09
N GLN A 282 13.49 27.44 -13.37
CA GLN A 282 14.33 26.85 -14.43
C GLN A 282 15.82 27.06 -14.19
N THR A 283 16.23 28.27 -13.75
CA THR A 283 17.63 28.62 -13.46
C THR A 283 18.20 27.86 -12.26
N GLU A 284 17.35 27.50 -11.31
CA GLU A 284 17.73 26.67 -10.14
C GLU A 284 17.86 25.22 -10.55
N VAL A 285 16.91 24.71 -11.36
CA VAL A 285 16.96 23.33 -11.88
C VAL A 285 18.22 23.16 -12.74
N ALA A 286 18.59 24.13 -13.58
CA ALA A 286 19.82 24.09 -14.37
C ALA A 286 21.07 23.87 -13.50
N LYS A 287 21.19 24.62 -12.39
CA LYS A 287 22.29 24.43 -11.41
C LYS A 287 22.26 23.07 -10.76
N ILE A 288 21.08 22.60 -10.33
CA ILE A 288 20.91 21.29 -9.71
C ILE A 288 21.34 20.19 -10.69
N GLN A 289 20.91 20.23 -11.93
CA GLN A 289 21.24 19.22 -12.93
C GLN A 289 22.71 19.25 -13.34
N THR A 290 23.30 20.42 -13.45
CA THR A 290 24.75 20.59 -13.66
C THR A 290 25.54 19.92 -12.52
N GLU A 291 25.15 20.16 -11.25
CA GLU A 291 25.81 19.54 -10.11
C GLU A 291 25.55 18.03 -10.01
N ASN A 292 24.40 17.56 -10.46
CA ASN A 292 24.11 16.12 -10.55
C ASN A 292 25.06 15.44 -11.55
N ILE A 293 25.33 16.04 -12.71
CA ILE A 293 26.32 15.52 -13.67
C ILE A 293 27.73 15.53 -13.04
N ARG A 294 28.15 16.61 -12.39
CA ARG A 294 29.43 16.65 -11.67
C ARG A 294 29.54 15.57 -10.61
N SER A 295 28.46 15.34 -9.87
CA SER A 295 28.40 14.29 -8.85
C SER A 295 28.49 12.91 -9.46
N ALA A 296 27.82 12.67 -10.60
CA ALA A 296 27.91 11.42 -11.34
C ALA A 296 29.34 11.15 -11.84
N LEU A 297 30.00 12.17 -12.40
CA LEU A 297 31.42 12.06 -12.83
C LEU A 297 32.36 11.71 -11.67
N ARG A 298 32.19 12.37 -10.51
CA ARG A 298 32.94 12.05 -9.29
C ARG A 298 32.68 10.62 -8.82
N TRP A 299 31.43 10.15 -8.92
CA TRP A 299 31.05 8.79 -8.53
C TRP A 299 31.66 7.74 -9.49
N ILE A 300 31.59 7.99 -10.79
CA ILE A 300 32.21 7.15 -11.84
C ILE A 300 33.73 7.06 -11.61
N ALA A 301 34.40 8.19 -11.36
CA ALA A 301 35.85 8.26 -11.14
C ALA A 301 36.30 7.48 -9.89
N LYS A 302 35.45 7.37 -8.85
CA LYS A 302 35.75 6.57 -7.65
C LYS A 302 35.66 5.06 -7.90
N GLY A 303 35.11 4.65 -9.04
CA GLY A 303 34.79 3.24 -9.30
C GLY A 303 33.58 2.76 -8.50
N GLY A 304 33.09 1.57 -8.82
CA GLY A 304 31.98 0.96 -8.11
C GLY A 304 32.40 0.23 -6.85
N VAL A 305 31.42 -0.32 -6.14
CA VAL A 305 31.62 -1.21 -5.01
C VAL A 305 31.71 -2.65 -5.52
N GLY A 306 32.86 -3.29 -5.33
CA GLY A 306 33.10 -4.65 -5.83
C GLY A 306 33.26 -4.67 -7.38
N ALA A 307 32.61 -5.62 -8.04
CA ALA A 307 32.66 -5.78 -9.51
C ALA A 307 31.66 -4.90 -10.27
N VAL A 308 30.82 -4.13 -9.58
CA VAL A 308 29.76 -3.32 -10.19
C VAL A 308 30.29 -1.92 -10.48
N GLN A 309 30.33 -1.56 -11.75
CA GLN A 309 30.68 -0.21 -12.20
C GLN A 309 29.42 0.67 -12.17
N PRO A 310 29.52 1.94 -11.72
CA PRO A 310 28.38 2.85 -11.73
C PRO A 310 28.02 3.27 -13.15
N ILE A 311 26.73 3.27 -13.46
CA ILE A 311 26.17 3.82 -14.69
C ILE A 311 25.17 4.90 -14.30
N TRP A 312 25.33 6.07 -14.85
CA TRP A 312 24.42 7.19 -14.66
C TRP A 312 23.75 7.57 -15.98
N HIS A 313 22.44 7.73 -15.93
CA HIS A 313 21.66 8.16 -17.08
C HIS A 313 21.25 9.64 -16.94
N VAL A 314 21.62 10.46 -17.91
CA VAL A 314 21.15 11.86 -18.01
C VAL A 314 19.85 11.86 -18.79
N GLU A 315 18.76 12.25 -18.14
CA GLU A 315 17.40 12.13 -18.65
C GLU A 315 17.13 13.05 -19.85
N SER A 316 17.76 14.24 -19.91
CA SER A 316 17.58 15.19 -21.00
C SER A 316 18.87 15.90 -21.38
N LEU A 317 19.02 16.20 -22.66
CA LEU A 317 20.18 16.90 -23.16
C LEU A 317 20.24 18.40 -22.80
N TRP A 318 19.10 18.96 -22.37
CA TRP A 318 19.08 20.29 -21.78
C TRP A 318 20.01 20.39 -20.55
N ALA A 319 20.04 19.35 -19.73
CA ALA A 319 20.96 19.28 -18.59
C ALA A 319 22.43 19.21 -19.05
N VAL A 320 22.69 18.48 -20.14
CA VAL A 320 24.04 18.39 -20.76
C VAL A 320 24.49 19.72 -21.29
N GLU A 321 23.63 20.44 -22.02
CA GLU A 321 23.93 21.76 -22.54
C GLU A 321 24.31 22.76 -21.44
N ASN A 322 23.50 22.81 -20.37
CA ASN A 322 23.81 23.68 -19.22
C ASN A 322 25.14 23.29 -18.55
N PHE A 323 25.41 22.00 -18.40
CA PHE A 323 26.68 21.52 -17.84
C PHE A 323 27.87 21.93 -18.74
N LEU A 324 27.80 21.67 -20.04
CA LEU A 324 28.89 21.95 -20.98
C LEU A 324 29.17 23.46 -21.11
N ALA A 325 28.16 24.32 -20.97
CA ALA A 325 28.31 25.77 -20.99
C ALA A 325 29.14 26.32 -19.80
N GLU A 326 29.14 25.61 -18.67
CA GLU A 326 29.85 26.01 -17.45
C GLU A 326 31.10 25.18 -17.16
N ALA A 327 31.24 24.00 -17.82
CA ALA A 327 32.26 23.02 -17.49
C ALA A 327 33.65 23.49 -17.90
N SER A 328 34.63 23.24 -17.03
CA SER A 328 36.05 23.45 -17.37
C SER A 328 36.51 22.44 -18.45
N ALA A 329 37.61 22.71 -19.10
CA ALA A 329 38.18 21.80 -20.10
C ALA A 329 38.44 20.38 -19.51
N GLU A 330 38.84 20.28 -18.25
CA GLU A 330 39.03 19.01 -17.55
C GLU A 330 37.71 18.29 -17.32
N GLU A 331 36.65 19.00 -16.86
CA GLU A 331 35.32 18.41 -16.68
C GLU A 331 34.71 17.93 -18.00
N GLN A 332 34.92 18.65 -19.10
CA GLN A 332 34.50 18.26 -20.45
C GLN A 332 35.23 16.98 -20.90
N GLN A 333 36.52 16.85 -20.66
CA GLN A 333 37.28 15.62 -20.96
C GLN A 333 36.77 14.43 -20.14
N GLN A 334 36.51 14.64 -18.84
CA GLN A 334 35.95 13.59 -17.96
C GLN A 334 34.55 13.17 -18.43
N PHE A 335 33.71 14.10 -18.81
CA PHE A 335 32.39 13.86 -19.36
C PHE A 335 32.44 13.01 -20.63
N VAL A 336 33.26 13.42 -21.61
CA VAL A 336 33.44 12.68 -22.87
C VAL A 336 33.97 11.28 -22.63
N ALA A 337 34.95 11.14 -21.73
CA ALA A 337 35.48 9.83 -21.35
C ALA A 337 34.41 8.93 -20.72
N ALA A 338 33.58 9.47 -19.83
CA ALA A 338 32.49 8.76 -19.18
C ALA A 338 31.40 8.32 -20.17
N VAL A 339 31.06 9.16 -21.16
CA VAL A 339 30.12 8.83 -22.24
C VAL A 339 30.71 7.74 -23.13
N LYS A 340 31.95 7.88 -23.60
CA LYS A 340 32.61 6.88 -24.47
C LYS A 340 32.80 5.51 -23.78
N SER A 341 32.99 5.50 -22.47
CA SER A 341 33.10 4.25 -21.70
C SER A 341 31.75 3.62 -21.35
N GLY A 342 30.63 4.30 -21.62
CA GLY A 342 29.28 3.83 -21.30
C GLY A 342 28.89 3.96 -19.83
N HIS A 343 29.70 4.65 -19.01
CA HIS A 343 29.36 4.92 -17.61
C HIS A 343 28.43 6.10 -17.44
N LEU A 344 28.43 7.03 -18.40
CA LEU A 344 27.46 8.12 -18.52
C LEU A 344 26.65 7.91 -19.79
N VAL A 345 25.36 7.64 -19.65
CA VAL A 345 24.44 7.41 -20.77
C VAL A 345 23.57 8.63 -20.95
N LEU A 346 23.47 9.11 -22.19
CA LEU A 346 22.68 10.28 -22.54
C LEU A 346 21.37 9.86 -23.22
N SER A 347 20.26 10.52 -22.86
CA SER A 347 19.02 10.44 -23.62
C SER A 347 19.22 11.16 -24.96
N ALA A 348 18.52 10.70 -26.00
CA ALA A 348 18.52 11.41 -27.28
C ALA A 348 17.63 12.67 -27.27
N ASN A 349 16.70 12.76 -26.32
CA ASN A 349 15.75 13.85 -26.23
C ASN A 349 16.37 15.09 -25.56
N TYR A 350 16.14 16.26 -26.15
CA TYR A 350 16.58 17.52 -25.56
C TYR A 350 15.88 17.80 -24.22
N ALA A 351 14.58 17.54 -24.13
CA ALA A 351 13.77 17.75 -22.94
C ALA A 351 12.68 16.67 -22.79
N ASN A 352 12.09 16.58 -21.60
CA ASN A 352 10.89 15.79 -21.37
C ASN A 352 9.68 16.55 -21.93
N VAL A 353 8.93 15.90 -22.83
CA VAL A 353 7.84 16.50 -23.55
C VAL A 353 6.62 15.58 -23.61
N LEU A 354 5.44 16.18 -23.71
CA LEU A 354 4.21 15.46 -24.00
C LEU A 354 4.09 15.29 -25.53
N THR A 355 4.58 14.19 -26.04
CA THR A 355 4.66 13.94 -27.50
C THR A 355 3.30 14.04 -28.21
N GLY A 356 2.19 13.75 -27.54
CA GLY A 356 0.84 13.90 -28.09
C GLY A 356 0.39 15.35 -28.28
N LEU A 357 1.12 16.33 -27.76
CA LEU A 357 0.87 17.77 -27.92
C LEU A 357 1.83 18.45 -28.89
N MET A 358 2.81 17.70 -29.43
CA MET A 358 3.82 18.24 -30.33
C MET A 358 3.38 18.14 -31.78
N ARG A 359 3.82 19.10 -32.59
CA ARG A 359 3.76 19.00 -34.04
C ARG A 359 4.86 18.08 -34.56
N PRO A 360 4.69 17.43 -35.72
CA PRO A 360 5.71 16.55 -36.31
C PRO A 360 7.10 17.23 -36.47
N GLU A 361 7.12 18.50 -36.81
CA GLU A 361 8.35 19.29 -36.99
C GLU A 361 9.07 19.47 -35.65
N GLU A 362 8.34 19.77 -34.59
CA GLU A 362 8.88 19.92 -33.23
C GLU A 362 9.49 18.62 -32.74
N PHE A 363 8.82 17.49 -33.03
CA PHE A 363 9.33 16.16 -32.70
C PHE A 363 10.68 15.86 -33.39
N SER A 364 10.84 16.32 -34.67
CA SER A 364 12.09 16.16 -35.39
C SER A 364 13.24 16.98 -34.80
N TRP A 365 12.94 18.14 -34.22
CA TRP A 365 13.94 18.98 -33.55
C TRP A 365 14.36 18.44 -32.17
N LEU A 366 13.57 17.59 -31.55
CA LEU A 366 13.83 17.09 -30.20
C LEU A 366 15.17 16.35 -30.08
N THR A 367 15.65 15.73 -31.17
CA THR A 367 16.91 14.98 -31.23
C THR A 367 18.05 15.72 -31.93
N ALA A 368 17.83 16.96 -32.40
CA ALA A 368 18.85 17.68 -33.15
C ALA A 368 20.13 17.95 -32.34
N TYR A 369 19.99 18.24 -31.06
CA TYR A 369 21.14 18.42 -30.17
C TYR A 369 21.94 17.15 -29.94
N ALA A 370 21.28 16.00 -29.91
CA ALA A 370 21.97 14.72 -29.86
C ALA A 370 22.90 14.48 -31.06
N GLN A 371 22.40 14.81 -32.28
CA GLN A 371 23.19 14.69 -33.50
C GLN A 371 24.40 15.68 -33.51
N GLN A 372 24.20 16.86 -32.94
CA GLN A 372 25.30 17.83 -32.79
C GLN A 372 26.38 17.29 -31.84
N LEU A 373 25.98 16.71 -30.70
CA LEU A 373 26.93 16.11 -29.75
C LEU A 373 27.70 14.91 -30.35
N GLU A 374 27.02 14.04 -31.14
CA GLU A 374 27.67 12.93 -31.86
C GLU A 374 28.72 13.39 -32.84
N GLN A 375 28.53 14.58 -33.51
CA GLN A 375 29.52 15.15 -34.41
C GLN A 375 30.68 15.82 -33.68
N GLN A 376 30.44 16.30 -32.47
CA GLN A 376 31.43 17.01 -31.67
C GLN A 376 32.34 16.07 -30.89
N PHE A 377 31.85 14.92 -30.46
CA PHE A 377 32.55 13.96 -29.58
C PHE A 377 32.76 12.57 -30.21
#